data_0fa60cb2cdcbf5b96ad66eb53223ad1a
#
_entry.id   0fa60cb2cdcbf5b96ad66eb53223ad1a
#
_cell.length_a   1.000
_cell.length_b   1.000
_cell.length_c   1.000
_cell.angle_alpha   90.00
_cell.angle_beta   90.00
_cell.angle_gamma   90.00
#
_symmetry.space_group_name_H-M   'P 1'
#
loop_
_entity.id
_entity.type
_entity.pdbx_description
1 polymer ?
#
loop_
_entity_poly.entity_id
_entity_poly.type
_entity_poly.pdbx_seq_one_letter_code
_entity_poly.pdbx_strand_id
1 'polypeptide(L)'
;PDGNYDIKESSSAAHLYGKKIASAEAYTDVKYSASLAYLKSLADYAYAFGINEFVICASAYQPWLDKIPGSTGGGRHYAINRNNTWWKYSSPFWDFQARNAYIMRQGKSAIDLCVYLGENAPVKILTYRLPDIPGGFDFDAFTTHALLTRMNVSDEKITLPDGISYKMMILPRNEVGGQ
;
A
#
# COMPACT_ATOMS: atom_id res chain seq x y z
N PRO A 1 7.03 14.56 -6.42
CA PRO A 1 6.54 13.24 -6.07
C PRO A 1 5.51 13.44 -4.99
N ASP A 2 4.28 13.58 -5.44
CA ASP A 2 3.14 13.67 -4.55
C ASP A 2 2.98 12.26 -3.99
N GLY A 3 3.35 12.14 -2.69
CA GLY A 3 3.47 10.85 -2.05
C GLY A 3 2.15 10.10 -2.11
N ASN A 4 2.15 8.95 -2.75
CA ASN A 4 1.03 8.04 -2.79
C ASN A 4 0.83 7.41 -1.40
N TYR A 5 0.32 8.19 -0.47
CA TYR A 5 -0.10 7.69 0.83
C TYR A 5 -1.35 6.81 0.76
N ASP A 6 -2.01 6.70 -0.39
CA ASP A 6 -3.10 5.73 -0.62
C ASP A 6 -2.67 4.30 -0.25
N ILE A 7 -1.42 3.94 -0.55
CA ILE A 7 -0.82 2.65 -0.15
C ILE A 7 -0.76 2.54 1.37
N LYS A 8 -0.34 3.61 2.05
CA LYS A 8 -0.25 3.64 3.52
C LYS A 8 -1.62 3.62 4.20
N GLU A 9 -2.63 4.22 3.58
CA GLU A 9 -4.02 4.13 4.05
C GLU A 9 -4.51 2.69 4.06
N SER A 10 -4.23 1.92 2.99
CA SER A 10 -4.61 0.51 2.89
C SER A 10 -3.93 -0.35 3.97
N SER A 11 -2.62 -0.21 4.16
CA SER A 11 -1.89 -0.98 5.18
C SER A 11 -2.28 -0.58 6.59
N SER A 12 -2.43 0.73 6.87
CA SER A 12 -2.90 1.22 8.16
C SER A 12 -4.28 0.66 8.50
N ALA A 13 -5.22 0.69 7.55
CA ALA A 13 -6.54 0.12 7.76
C ALA A 13 -6.48 -1.39 8.04
N ALA A 14 -5.64 -2.12 7.31
CA ALA A 14 -5.45 -3.55 7.57
C ALA A 14 -4.94 -3.81 8.99
N HIS A 15 -3.92 -3.08 9.44
CA HIS A 15 -3.37 -3.21 10.79
C HIS A 15 -4.39 -2.87 11.87
N LEU A 16 -5.07 -1.73 11.75
CA LEU A 16 -6.04 -1.26 12.74
C LEU A 16 -7.23 -2.19 12.91
N TYR A 17 -7.67 -2.86 11.85
CA TYR A 17 -8.82 -3.74 11.87
C TYR A 17 -8.46 -5.24 11.86
N GLY A 18 -7.22 -5.58 12.15
CA GLY A 18 -6.74 -6.96 12.28
C GLY A 18 -6.82 -7.78 10.99
N LYS A 19 -6.71 -7.13 9.83
CA LYS A 19 -6.70 -7.80 8.54
C LYS A 19 -5.29 -8.25 8.20
N LYS A 20 -5.17 -9.51 7.77
CA LYS A 20 -3.87 -10.06 7.35
C LYS A 20 -3.43 -9.58 5.97
N ILE A 21 -4.36 -9.11 5.16
CA ILE A 21 -4.12 -8.71 3.78
C ILE A 21 -4.34 -7.20 3.67
N ALA A 22 -3.29 -6.52 3.21
CA ALA A 22 -3.32 -5.16 2.69
C ALA A 22 -3.08 -5.25 1.18
N SER A 23 -4.14 -5.03 0.40
CA SER A 23 -4.13 -5.20 -1.04
C SER A 23 -4.05 -3.85 -1.75
N ALA A 24 -3.36 -3.81 -2.89
CA ALA A 24 -3.34 -2.65 -3.76
C ALA A 24 -3.39 -3.05 -5.24
N GLU A 25 -4.11 -2.27 -6.04
CA GLU A 25 -3.99 -2.35 -7.49
C GLU A 25 -2.57 -1.94 -7.90
N ALA A 26 -1.96 -2.70 -8.78
CA ALA A 26 -0.57 -2.49 -9.16
C ALA A 26 -0.35 -2.58 -10.67
N TYR A 27 0.69 -1.89 -11.12
CA TYR A 27 1.18 -1.89 -12.50
C TYR A 27 0.20 -1.31 -13.54
N THR A 28 -0.75 -0.50 -13.10
CA THR A 28 -1.68 0.22 -13.98
C THR A 28 -0.90 1.09 -14.96
N ASP A 29 -1.28 1.01 -16.23
CA ASP A 29 -0.64 1.75 -17.35
C ASP A 29 0.88 1.51 -17.52
N VAL A 30 1.40 0.37 -17.04
CA VAL A 30 2.80 0.00 -17.33
C VAL A 30 3.04 -0.12 -18.81
N LYS A 31 4.04 0.62 -19.30
CA LYS A 31 4.41 0.65 -20.72
C LYS A 31 5.21 -0.58 -21.15
N TYR A 32 5.17 -0.93 -22.43
CA TYR A 32 5.97 -2.03 -22.98
C TYR A 32 7.49 -1.85 -22.80
N SER A 33 7.96 -0.61 -22.63
CA SER A 33 9.36 -0.31 -22.34
C SER A 33 9.78 -0.60 -20.87
N ALA A 34 8.82 -0.89 -19.97
CA ALA A 34 9.14 -1.19 -18.58
C ALA A 34 9.80 -2.54 -18.45
N SER A 35 10.89 -2.58 -17.70
CA SER A 35 11.60 -3.82 -17.38
C SER A 35 11.04 -4.50 -16.12
N LEU A 36 11.33 -5.79 -15.93
CA LEU A 36 11.01 -6.49 -14.68
C LEU A 36 11.72 -5.85 -13.46
N ALA A 37 12.91 -5.27 -13.64
CA ALA A 37 13.61 -4.54 -12.59
C ALA A 37 12.82 -3.29 -12.16
N TYR A 38 12.22 -2.57 -13.11
CA TYR A 38 11.34 -1.46 -12.80
C TYR A 38 10.09 -1.91 -12.05
N LEU A 39 9.43 -2.98 -12.49
CA LEU A 39 8.27 -3.54 -11.77
C LEU A 39 8.65 -3.98 -10.36
N LYS A 40 9.86 -4.55 -10.20
CA LYS A 40 10.38 -4.90 -8.87
C LYS A 40 10.53 -3.68 -7.98
N SER A 41 11.07 -2.57 -8.47
CA SER A 41 11.23 -1.35 -7.66
C SER A 41 9.89 -0.78 -7.20
N LEU A 42 8.84 -0.86 -8.03
CA LEU A 42 7.48 -0.48 -7.63
C LEU A 42 6.92 -1.42 -6.54
N ALA A 43 7.16 -2.73 -6.68
CA ALA A 43 6.76 -3.70 -5.67
C ALA A 43 7.50 -3.48 -4.34
N ASP A 44 8.82 -3.30 -4.38
CA ASP A 44 9.64 -3.06 -3.19
C ASP A 44 9.15 -1.81 -2.43
N TYR A 45 8.81 -0.75 -3.17
CA TYR A 45 8.21 0.45 -2.60
C TYR A 45 6.88 0.14 -1.89
N ALA A 46 5.97 -0.57 -2.54
CA ALA A 46 4.68 -0.91 -1.95
C ALA A 46 4.83 -1.85 -0.74
N TYR A 47 5.74 -2.81 -0.78
CA TYR A 47 6.08 -3.66 0.36
C TYR A 47 6.60 -2.85 1.55
N ALA A 48 7.46 -1.85 1.31
CA ALA A 48 7.97 -0.98 2.36
C ALA A 48 6.86 -0.19 3.07
N PHE A 49 5.74 0.06 2.40
CA PHE A 49 4.54 0.67 2.99
C PHE A 49 3.52 -0.32 3.54
N GLY A 50 3.86 -1.62 3.61
CA GLY A 50 3.04 -2.64 4.25
C GLY A 50 2.03 -3.34 3.33
N ILE A 51 2.01 -3.07 2.02
CA ILE A 51 1.21 -3.86 1.08
C ILE A 51 1.76 -5.27 1.00
N ASN A 52 0.90 -6.26 1.01
CA ASN A 52 1.27 -7.67 0.95
C ASN A 52 0.43 -8.49 -0.04
N GLU A 53 -0.33 -7.81 -0.88
CA GLU A 53 -1.05 -8.38 -2.01
C GLU A 53 -1.16 -7.38 -3.15
N PHE A 54 -0.88 -7.84 -4.37
CA PHE A 54 -1.05 -7.03 -5.58
C PHE A 54 -2.18 -7.55 -6.44
N VAL A 55 -3.09 -6.67 -6.81
CA VAL A 55 -4.10 -6.90 -7.85
C VAL A 55 -3.55 -6.31 -9.15
N ILE A 56 -3.12 -7.18 -10.06
CA ILE A 56 -2.45 -6.75 -11.28
C ILE A 56 -3.45 -6.09 -12.24
N CYS A 57 -3.25 -4.83 -12.55
CA CYS A 57 -4.05 -4.09 -13.53
C CYS A 57 -3.20 -3.71 -14.75
N ALA A 58 -3.43 -4.26 -15.88
CA ALA A 58 -4.19 -5.45 -16.24
C ALA A 58 -3.51 -6.10 -17.45
N SER A 59 -3.98 -7.27 -17.82
CA SER A 59 -3.53 -7.93 -19.05
C SER A 59 -4.45 -7.55 -20.22
N ALA A 60 -3.91 -7.43 -21.43
CA ALA A 60 -4.73 -7.24 -22.61
C ALA A 60 -5.57 -8.50 -22.90
N TYR A 61 -6.81 -8.33 -23.30
CA TYR A 61 -7.64 -9.45 -23.76
C TYR A 61 -7.14 -9.93 -25.13
N GLN A 62 -6.63 -11.14 -25.17
CA GLN A 62 -5.91 -11.70 -26.33
C GLN A 62 -6.41 -13.10 -26.69
N PRO A 63 -7.66 -13.27 -27.14
CA PRO A 63 -8.23 -14.60 -27.44
C PRO A 63 -7.62 -15.24 -28.69
N TRP A 64 -7.04 -14.45 -29.59
CA TRP A 64 -6.41 -14.91 -30.82
C TRP A 64 -4.90 -14.83 -30.76
N LEU A 65 -4.21 -15.80 -31.35
CA LEU A 65 -2.74 -15.82 -31.38
C LEU A 65 -2.16 -14.94 -32.47
N ASP A 66 -2.91 -14.69 -33.54
CA ASP A 66 -2.52 -13.97 -34.76
C ASP A 66 -2.87 -12.48 -34.74
N LYS A 67 -3.56 -12.00 -33.70
CA LYS A 67 -3.98 -10.59 -33.56
C LYS A 67 -3.24 -9.91 -32.41
N ILE A 68 -2.40 -8.94 -32.77
CA ILE A 68 -1.58 -8.16 -31.84
C ILE A 68 -2.02 -6.69 -31.91
N PRO A 69 -2.15 -6.01 -30.81
CA PRO A 69 -1.85 -6.38 -29.41
C PRO A 69 -2.99 -7.08 -28.67
N GLY A 70 -4.14 -7.28 -29.26
CA GLY A 70 -5.39 -7.63 -28.60
C GLY A 70 -6.18 -6.38 -28.17
N SER A 71 -7.18 -6.55 -27.31
CA SER A 71 -7.94 -5.43 -26.77
C SER A 71 -7.19 -4.77 -25.61
N THR A 72 -6.86 -3.50 -25.79
CA THR A 72 -6.07 -2.71 -24.80
C THR A 72 -6.92 -1.68 -24.04
N GLY A 73 -8.25 -1.82 -24.05
CA GLY A 73 -9.13 -1.01 -23.21
C GLY A 73 -9.04 0.51 -23.48
N GLY A 74 -9.08 0.94 -24.73
CA GLY A 74 -9.17 2.35 -25.08
C GLY A 74 -7.85 3.14 -25.00
N GLY A 75 -6.73 2.51 -25.30
CA GLY A 75 -5.41 3.16 -25.39
C GLY A 75 -4.56 3.07 -24.14
N ARG A 76 -4.99 2.37 -23.12
CA ARG A 76 -4.15 2.06 -21.95
C ARG A 76 -3.03 1.08 -22.32
N HIS A 77 -1.89 1.24 -21.65
CA HIS A 77 -0.76 0.35 -21.85
C HIS A 77 -0.87 -0.88 -20.92
N TYR A 78 -1.37 -1.99 -21.47
CA TYR A 78 -1.42 -3.27 -20.74
C TYR A 78 -0.23 -4.13 -21.15
N ALA A 79 0.96 -3.77 -20.65
CA ALA A 79 2.21 -4.41 -21.06
C ALA A 79 2.47 -5.76 -20.39
N ILE A 80 1.67 -6.13 -19.38
CA ILE A 80 1.81 -7.43 -18.69
C ILE A 80 1.03 -8.49 -19.49
N ASN A 81 1.64 -8.92 -20.59
CA ASN A 81 1.04 -9.88 -21.51
C ASN A 81 2.10 -10.58 -22.36
N ARG A 82 1.68 -11.61 -23.10
CA ARG A 82 2.55 -12.45 -23.93
C ARG A 82 3.29 -11.73 -25.05
N ASN A 83 2.88 -10.55 -25.47
CA ASN A 83 3.55 -9.78 -26.51
C ASN A 83 4.73 -8.98 -25.97
N ASN A 84 4.90 -8.90 -24.68
CA ASN A 84 6.07 -8.27 -24.08
C ASN A 84 7.28 -9.21 -24.17
N THR A 85 8.43 -8.66 -24.54
CA THR A 85 9.65 -9.43 -24.79
C THR A 85 10.14 -10.22 -23.59
N TRP A 86 9.90 -9.73 -22.38
CA TRP A 86 10.29 -10.41 -21.14
C TRP A 86 9.24 -11.41 -20.63
N TRP A 87 8.03 -11.46 -21.18
CA TRP A 87 6.91 -12.26 -20.64
C TRP A 87 7.29 -13.72 -20.42
N LYS A 88 7.87 -14.38 -21.41
CA LYS A 88 8.25 -15.79 -21.30
C LYS A 88 9.34 -16.07 -20.25
N TYR A 89 10.03 -15.03 -19.75
CA TYR A 89 11.07 -15.12 -18.75
C TYR A 89 10.63 -14.55 -17.39
N SER A 90 9.36 -14.19 -17.23
CA SER A 90 8.87 -13.47 -16.05
C SER A 90 8.54 -14.36 -14.85
N SER A 91 8.49 -15.69 -15.01
CA SER A 91 8.15 -16.62 -13.90
C SER A 91 8.97 -16.36 -12.63
N PRO A 92 10.31 -16.19 -12.66
CA PRO A 92 11.06 -15.93 -11.45
C PRO A 92 10.66 -14.62 -10.73
N PHE A 93 10.20 -13.62 -11.47
CA PHE A 93 9.69 -12.38 -10.90
C PHE A 93 8.35 -12.60 -10.17
N TRP A 94 7.43 -13.33 -10.76
CA TRP A 94 6.14 -13.64 -10.13
C TRP A 94 6.31 -14.55 -8.91
N ASP A 95 7.22 -15.52 -8.98
CA ASP A 95 7.59 -16.37 -7.84
C ASP A 95 8.22 -15.56 -6.70
N PHE A 96 9.05 -14.57 -7.02
CA PHE A 96 9.60 -13.63 -6.04
C PHE A 96 8.49 -12.85 -5.35
N GLN A 97 7.53 -12.31 -6.11
CA GLN A 97 6.40 -11.58 -5.54
C GLN A 97 5.51 -12.47 -4.65
N ALA A 98 5.20 -13.67 -5.10
CA ALA A 98 4.40 -14.62 -4.33
C ALA A 98 5.07 -14.97 -2.99
N ARG A 99 6.38 -15.21 -2.99
CA ARG A 99 7.16 -15.49 -1.77
C ARG A 99 7.17 -14.29 -0.82
N ASN A 100 7.39 -13.07 -1.32
CA ASN A 100 7.36 -11.87 -0.49
C ASN A 100 5.98 -11.65 0.12
N ALA A 101 4.93 -11.73 -0.68
CA ALA A 101 3.55 -11.61 -0.20
C ALA A 101 3.24 -12.65 0.90
N TYR A 102 3.70 -13.89 0.73
CA TYR A 102 3.54 -14.92 1.75
C TYR A 102 4.26 -14.57 3.05
N ILE A 103 5.53 -14.19 2.98
CA ILE A 103 6.35 -13.86 4.17
C ILE A 103 5.73 -12.67 4.91
N MET A 104 5.34 -11.63 4.21
CA MET A 104 4.78 -10.40 4.80
C MET A 104 3.42 -10.61 5.47
N ARG A 105 2.74 -11.73 5.21
CA ARG A 105 1.49 -12.11 5.88
C ARG A 105 1.70 -12.95 7.14
N GLN A 106 2.95 -13.32 7.49
CA GLN A 106 3.20 -14.26 8.59
C GLN A 106 3.35 -13.60 9.96
N GLY A 107 3.53 -12.31 10.02
CA GLY A 107 3.74 -11.57 11.26
C GLY A 107 2.63 -10.58 11.56
N LYS A 108 2.93 -9.74 12.53
CA LYS A 108 2.18 -8.52 12.84
C LYS A 108 3.07 -7.32 12.55
N SER A 109 2.46 -6.20 12.20
CA SER A 109 3.18 -4.94 12.04
C SER A 109 3.86 -4.53 13.35
N ALA A 110 5.11 -4.10 13.26
CA ALA A 110 5.93 -3.63 14.38
C ALA A 110 6.20 -2.12 14.28
N ILE A 111 5.16 -1.35 14.02
CA ILE A 111 5.20 0.10 13.85
C ILE A 111 5.07 0.78 15.21
N ASP A 112 5.96 1.73 15.52
CA ASP A 112 5.98 2.42 16.81
C ASP A 112 5.01 3.59 16.92
N LEU A 113 4.63 4.19 15.81
CA LEU A 113 3.84 5.42 15.78
C LEU A 113 2.44 5.20 15.22
N CYS A 114 1.46 5.91 15.77
CA CYS A 114 0.15 6.05 15.14
C CYS A 114 -0.22 7.54 15.02
N VAL A 115 -0.84 7.90 13.88
CA VAL A 115 -1.17 9.29 13.55
C VAL A 115 -2.67 9.45 13.47
N TYR A 116 -3.21 10.36 14.27
CA TYR A 116 -4.62 10.70 14.22
C TYR A 116 -4.90 11.65 13.05
N LEU A 117 -5.84 11.29 12.19
CA LEU A 117 -6.18 12.07 10.99
C LEU A 117 -7.22 13.17 11.24
N GLY A 118 -7.79 13.22 12.44
CA GLY A 118 -8.86 14.15 12.79
C GLY A 118 -10.27 13.56 12.63
N GLU A 119 -11.27 14.41 12.84
CA GLU A 119 -12.70 14.02 12.92
C GLU A 119 -13.45 14.08 11.58
N ASN A 120 -12.82 14.68 10.56
CA ASN A 120 -13.44 14.86 9.25
C ASN A 120 -13.62 13.52 8.52
N ALA A 121 -14.66 13.41 7.70
CA ALA A 121 -14.88 12.29 6.79
C ALA A 121 -15.45 12.84 5.45
N PRO A 122 -14.89 12.44 4.31
CA PRO A 122 -13.74 11.56 4.15
C PRO A 122 -12.43 12.25 4.55
N VAL A 123 -11.46 11.46 5.01
CA VAL A 123 -10.12 11.95 5.35
C VAL A 123 -9.07 11.12 4.62
N LYS A 124 -8.01 11.80 4.16
CA LYS A 124 -6.84 11.19 3.52
C LYS A 124 -5.57 11.53 4.30
N ILE A 125 -4.56 10.68 4.14
CA ILE A 125 -3.22 11.01 4.61
C ILE A 125 -2.66 12.10 3.68
N LEU A 126 -2.65 13.33 4.17
CA LEU A 126 -2.11 14.49 3.43
C LEU A 126 -0.73 14.82 3.99
N THR A 127 0.30 14.73 3.14
CA THR A 127 1.70 14.93 3.54
C THR A 127 1.94 16.23 4.26
N TYR A 128 1.34 17.32 3.79
CA TYR A 128 1.51 18.65 4.39
C TYR A 128 0.82 18.83 5.74
N ARG A 129 -0.05 17.89 6.13
CA ARG A 129 -0.72 17.85 7.45
C ARG A 129 -0.07 16.90 8.42
N LEU A 130 0.80 16.02 7.93
CA LEU A 130 1.57 15.16 8.82
C LEU A 130 2.65 15.99 9.51
N PRO A 131 2.90 15.76 10.79
CA PRO A 131 4.12 16.25 11.43
C PRO A 131 5.33 15.58 10.76
N ASP A 132 6.49 16.23 10.90
CA ASP A 132 7.75 15.64 10.44
C ASP A 132 8.01 14.35 11.22
N ILE A 133 7.85 13.20 10.55
CA ILE A 133 8.18 11.91 11.12
C ILE A 133 9.67 11.67 10.91
N PRO A 134 10.46 11.49 11.97
CA PRO A 134 11.89 11.29 11.84
C PRO A 134 12.22 10.08 10.96
N GLY A 135 13.30 10.17 10.19
CA GLY A 135 13.77 9.04 9.39
C GLY A 135 14.02 7.79 10.24
N GLY A 136 13.64 6.64 9.71
CA GLY A 136 13.74 5.36 10.43
C GLY A 136 12.49 4.96 11.22
N PHE A 137 11.49 5.82 11.30
CA PHE A 137 10.18 5.49 11.88
C PHE A 137 9.12 5.33 10.80
N ASP A 138 8.23 4.36 11.02
CA ASP A 138 7.01 4.19 10.24
C ASP A 138 5.78 4.46 11.12
N PHE A 139 4.62 4.64 10.52
CA PHE A 139 3.39 4.98 11.24
C PHE A 139 2.17 4.27 10.63
N ASP A 140 1.14 4.07 11.44
CA ASP A 140 -0.22 3.81 10.96
C ASP A 140 -1.09 5.04 11.18
N ALA A 141 -1.90 5.37 10.18
CA ALA A 141 -2.84 6.47 10.27
C ALA A 141 -4.24 5.97 10.65
N PHE A 142 -4.94 6.68 11.54
CA PHE A 142 -6.23 6.24 12.04
C PHE A 142 -7.26 7.38 12.18
N THR A 143 -8.52 7.01 12.14
CA THR A 143 -9.67 7.88 12.26
C THR A 143 -10.29 7.81 13.67
N THR A 144 -11.20 8.72 13.98
CA THR A 144 -11.99 8.73 15.23
C THR A 144 -12.66 7.38 15.50
N HIS A 145 -13.18 6.72 14.46
CA HIS A 145 -13.80 5.40 14.64
C HIS A 145 -12.83 4.39 15.23
N ALA A 146 -11.61 4.30 14.68
CA ALA A 146 -10.60 3.37 15.20
C ALA A 146 -10.17 3.74 16.64
N LEU A 147 -10.02 5.04 16.92
CA LEU A 147 -9.71 5.53 18.26
C LEU A 147 -10.72 5.04 19.31
N LEU A 148 -12.00 5.22 19.02
CA LEU A 148 -13.08 4.95 19.98
C LEU A 148 -13.46 3.47 20.08
N THR A 149 -13.20 2.66 19.05
CA THR A 149 -13.68 1.28 18.99
C THR A 149 -12.60 0.21 19.02
N ARG A 150 -11.34 0.58 18.73
CA ARG A 150 -10.25 -0.38 18.55
C ARG A 150 -9.06 -0.15 19.47
N MET A 151 -8.81 1.10 19.88
CA MET A 151 -7.63 1.44 20.65
C MET A 151 -7.89 1.37 22.14
N ASN A 152 -6.91 0.89 22.88
CA ASN A 152 -6.88 0.87 24.34
C ASN A 152 -5.48 1.21 24.82
N VAL A 153 -5.30 1.46 26.10
CA VAL A 153 -3.98 1.69 26.72
C VAL A 153 -3.70 0.57 27.71
N SER A 154 -2.57 -0.12 27.52
CA SER A 154 -2.05 -1.15 28.42
C SER A 154 -0.53 -1.15 28.35
N ASP A 155 0.12 -1.32 29.50
CA ASP A 155 1.58 -1.39 29.65
C ASP A 155 2.30 -0.22 28.96
N GLU A 156 1.81 0.99 29.19
CA GLU A 156 2.35 2.24 28.64
C GLU A 156 2.35 2.30 27.10
N LYS A 157 1.51 1.50 26.43
CA LYS A 157 1.37 1.45 24.99
C LYS A 157 -0.10 1.61 24.57
N ILE A 158 -0.28 2.11 23.37
CA ILE A 158 -1.59 2.09 22.70
C ILE A 158 -1.72 0.73 22.03
N THR A 159 -2.70 -0.05 22.41
CA THR A 159 -2.85 -1.45 21.98
C THR A 159 -4.11 -1.65 21.15
N LEU A 160 -4.04 -2.57 20.21
CA LEU A 160 -5.16 -3.05 19.42
C LEU A 160 -5.55 -4.47 19.83
N PRO A 161 -6.81 -4.89 19.65
CA PRO A 161 -7.28 -6.24 20.06
C PRO A 161 -6.47 -7.38 19.45
N ASP A 162 -5.90 -7.15 18.27
CA ASP A 162 -5.13 -8.15 17.52
C ASP A 162 -3.66 -8.22 17.96
N GLY A 163 -3.29 -7.44 18.98
CA GLY A 163 -1.97 -7.45 19.61
C GLY A 163 -0.92 -6.60 18.91
N ILE A 164 -1.31 -5.73 17.97
CA ILE A 164 -0.47 -4.63 17.51
C ILE A 164 -0.44 -3.56 18.60
N SER A 165 0.68 -2.89 18.79
CA SER A 165 0.82 -1.81 19.77
C SER A 165 1.71 -0.69 19.25
N TYR A 166 1.38 0.53 19.64
CA TYR A 166 2.14 1.74 19.32
C TYR A 166 2.71 2.35 20.60
N LYS A 167 3.90 2.95 20.48
CA LYS A 167 4.56 3.64 21.60
C LYS A 167 4.11 5.10 21.72
N MET A 168 3.69 5.70 20.61
CA MET A 168 3.34 7.12 20.55
C MET A 168 2.19 7.38 19.60
N MET A 169 1.28 8.26 20.02
CA MET A 169 0.24 8.85 19.18
C MET A 169 0.62 10.27 18.80
N ILE A 170 0.53 10.56 17.52
CA ILE A 170 0.76 11.89 16.98
C ILE A 170 -0.60 12.50 16.65
N LEU A 171 -0.85 13.70 17.18
CA LEU A 171 -2.05 14.45 16.90
C LEU A 171 -1.80 15.43 15.74
N PRO A 172 -2.81 15.77 14.92
CA PRO A 172 -2.67 16.76 13.87
C PRO A 172 -2.27 18.11 14.47
N ARG A 173 -1.48 18.88 13.74
CA ARG A 173 -1.23 20.27 14.11
C ARG A 173 -2.58 21.00 14.07
N ASN A 174 -2.96 21.61 15.18
CA ASN A 174 -4.08 22.56 15.15
C ASN A 174 -3.66 23.72 14.25
N GLU A 175 -4.27 23.82 13.08
CA GLU A 175 -4.29 25.10 12.37
C GLU A 175 -5.15 26.04 13.23
N VAL A 176 -4.50 26.74 14.15
CA VAL A 176 -5.13 27.88 14.86
C VAL A 176 -5.45 28.89 13.77
N GLY A 177 -6.72 28.94 13.41
CA GLY A 177 -7.43 29.90 12.61
C GLY A 177 -6.58 30.89 11.80
N GLY A 178 -6.31 30.56 10.55
CA GLY A 178 -6.16 31.57 9.52
C GLY A 178 -7.55 31.91 9.00
N GLN A 179 -8.05 33.08 9.36
CA GLN A 179 -9.16 33.75 8.71
C GLN A 179 -8.80 34.11 7.27
#